data_841ab4f90801f4944075898608ed9669
#
_entry.id   841ab4f90801f4944075898608ed9669
#
_cell.length_a   1.000
_cell.length_b   1.000
_cell.length_c   1.000
_cell.angle_alpha   90.00
_cell.angle_beta   90.00
_cell.angle_gamma   90.00
#
_symmetry.space_group_name_H-M   'P 1'
#
loop_
_entity.id
_entity.type
_entity.pdbx_description
1 polymer ?
#
loop_
_entity_poly.entity_id
_entity_poly.type
_entity_poly.pdbx_seq_one_letter_code
_entity_poly.pdbx_strand_id
1 'polypeptide(L)'
;MKRFGKSQTLGWIAVGLSIAIACFWAFWGIIENFHEGWYYESPLSNVGLMFAQYLSPMLIFMGVTLISIFWPRLGGGLHVIFAVLAAWFFNAFTDTVVLLLIAPLIGLGVLYWFGRPRPRRLAAILAVGLPMLTLVVSGVEPAYRVSQRFDDGNLLAQQVHGNG
;
A
#
# COMPACT_ATOMS: atom_id res chain seq x y z
N MET A 1 25.90 7.93 -23.81
CA MET A 1 25.13 7.62 -22.58
C MET A 1 25.19 8.83 -21.66
N LYS A 2 24.03 9.50 -21.37
CA LYS A 2 23.98 10.60 -20.39
C LYS A 2 24.16 9.99 -19.00
N ARG A 3 25.24 10.37 -18.29
CA ARG A 3 25.44 9.99 -16.88
C ARG A 3 24.31 10.59 -16.05
N PHE A 4 23.59 9.77 -15.32
CA PHE A 4 22.61 10.23 -14.34
C PHE A 4 23.35 11.06 -13.28
N GLY A 5 22.87 12.28 -13.04
CA GLY A 5 23.42 13.09 -11.93
C GLY A 5 23.07 12.44 -10.58
N LYS A 6 23.92 12.59 -9.55
CA LYS A 6 23.71 12.02 -8.19
C LYS A 6 22.28 12.22 -7.67
N SER A 7 21.69 13.41 -7.84
CA SER A 7 20.31 13.72 -7.43
C SER A 7 19.26 12.87 -8.16
N GLN A 8 19.48 12.53 -9.42
CA GLN A 8 18.56 11.70 -10.21
C GLN A 8 18.63 10.24 -9.77
N THR A 9 19.83 9.73 -9.51
CA THR A 9 20.01 8.37 -8.97
C THR A 9 19.34 8.21 -7.61
N LEU A 10 19.57 9.15 -6.68
CA LEU A 10 18.90 9.15 -5.37
C LEU A 10 17.37 9.18 -5.50
N GLY A 11 16.85 10.00 -6.44
CA GLY A 11 15.41 10.06 -6.71
C GLY A 11 14.85 8.73 -7.22
N TRP A 12 15.54 8.02 -8.08
CA TRP A 12 15.10 6.70 -8.56
C TRP A 12 15.21 5.60 -7.50
N ILE A 13 16.25 5.66 -6.64
CA ILE A 13 16.35 4.77 -5.48
C ILE A 13 15.15 5.00 -4.55
N ALA A 14 14.82 6.27 -4.25
CA ALA A 14 13.65 6.59 -3.42
C ALA A 14 12.35 6.06 -4.02
N VAL A 15 12.13 6.26 -5.33
CA VAL A 15 10.94 5.74 -6.04
C VAL A 15 10.89 4.22 -6.00
N GLY A 16 12.00 3.54 -6.24
CA GLY A 16 12.06 2.07 -6.20
C GLY A 16 11.72 1.51 -4.81
N LEU A 17 12.28 2.10 -3.75
CA LEU A 17 11.95 1.72 -2.37
C LEU A 17 10.49 2.02 -2.02
N SER A 18 9.97 3.18 -2.41
CA SER A 18 8.56 3.52 -2.21
C SER A 18 7.62 2.55 -2.90
N ILE A 19 7.93 2.14 -4.14
CA ILE A 19 7.17 1.13 -4.88
C ILE A 19 7.20 -0.21 -4.14
N ALA A 20 8.37 -0.66 -3.70
CA ALA A 20 8.50 -1.91 -2.97
C ALA A 20 7.64 -1.93 -1.69
N ILE A 21 7.66 -0.84 -0.92
CA ILE A 21 6.84 -0.69 0.29
C ILE A 21 5.34 -0.66 -0.06
N ALA A 22 4.95 0.11 -1.09
CA ALA A 22 3.55 0.19 -1.51
C ALA A 22 3.03 -1.16 -2.06
N CYS A 23 3.84 -1.90 -2.83
CA CYS A 23 3.52 -3.25 -3.28
C CYS A 23 3.39 -4.25 -2.11
N PHE A 24 4.26 -4.15 -1.10
CA PHE A 24 4.16 -4.95 0.10
C PHE A 24 2.81 -4.71 0.82
N TRP A 25 2.44 -3.45 1.03
CA TRP A 25 1.16 -3.10 1.66
C TRP A 25 -0.05 -3.44 0.79
N ALA A 26 0.07 -3.38 -0.54
CA ALA A 26 -0.96 -3.84 -1.46
C ALA A 26 -1.21 -5.35 -1.32
N PHE A 27 -0.12 -6.13 -1.34
CA PHE A 27 -0.16 -7.59 -1.18
C PHE A 27 -0.71 -7.99 0.19
N TRP A 28 -0.13 -7.45 1.26
CA TRP A 28 -0.52 -7.78 2.62
C TRP A 28 -1.97 -7.36 2.90
N GLY A 29 -2.33 -6.12 2.57
CA GLY A 29 -3.66 -5.60 2.83
C GLY A 29 -4.77 -6.37 2.09
N ILE A 30 -4.53 -6.82 0.85
CA ILE A 30 -5.55 -7.60 0.12
C ILE A 30 -5.70 -9.00 0.70
N ILE A 31 -4.63 -9.65 1.11
CA ILE A 31 -4.69 -10.98 1.75
C ILE A 31 -5.45 -10.89 3.08
N GLU A 32 -5.08 -9.96 3.94
CA GLU A 32 -5.74 -9.76 5.24
C GLU A 32 -7.23 -9.41 5.07
N ASN A 33 -7.58 -8.55 4.11
CA ASN A 33 -8.97 -8.22 3.83
C ASN A 33 -9.80 -9.46 3.50
N PHE A 34 -9.30 -10.37 2.68
CA PHE A 34 -10.02 -11.60 2.33
C PHE A 34 -9.94 -12.69 3.40
N HIS A 35 -8.97 -12.59 4.31
CA HIS A 35 -8.87 -13.49 5.47
C HIS A 35 -9.82 -13.10 6.60
N GLU A 36 -9.90 -11.80 6.93
CA GLU A 36 -10.61 -11.30 8.10
C GLU A 36 -11.83 -10.41 7.79
N GLY A 37 -11.91 -9.84 6.57
CA GLY A 37 -12.71 -8.64 6.32
C GLY A 37 -14.11 -8.83 5.75
N TRP A 38 -14.50 -9.92 5.16
CA TRP A 38 -15.79 -10.02 4.42
C TRP A 38 -16.94 -10.51 5.29
N TYR A 39 -17.31 -9.74 6.31
CA TYR A 39 -18.38 -10.11 7.26
C TYR A 39 -19.63 -9.22 7.21
N TYR A 40 -19.65 -8.15 6.42
CA TYR A 40 -20.85 -7.36 6.22
C TYR A 40 -21.73 -7.98 5.14
N GLU A 41 -23.06 -7.91 5.34
CA GLU A 41 -24.04 -8.36 4.33
C GLU A 41 -23.95 -7.54 3.03
N SER A 42 -23.61 -6.25 3.14
CA SER A 42 -23.47 -5.37 1.99
C SER A 42 -22.07 -5.49 1.34
N PRO A 43 -21.96 -5.87 0.06
CA PRO A 43 -20.68 -5.88 -0.66
C PRO A 43 -19.98 -4.52 -0.65
N LEU A 44 -20.76 -3.43 -0.73
CA LEU A 44 -20.22 -2.07 -0.72
C LEU A 44 -19.54 -1.73 0.61
N SER A 45 -20.12 -2.20 1.73
CA SER A 45 -19.51 -2.01 3.06
C SER A 45 -18.20 -2.77 3.18
N ASN A 46 -18.12 -4.00 2.67
CA ASN A 46 -16.88 -4.78 2.64
C ASN A 46 -15.80 -4.11 1.78
N VAL A 47 -16.16 -3.58 0.60
CA VAL A 47 -15.23 -2.82 -0.25
C VAL A 47 -14.79 -1.53 0.46
N GLY A 48 -15.70 -0.81 1.11
CA GLY A 48 -15.37 0.38 1.89
C GLY A 48 -14.38 0.08 3.00
N LEU A 49 -14.59 -1.00 3.76
CA LEU A 49 -13.69 -1.46 4.80
C LEU A 49 -12.31 -1.86 4.24
N MET A 50 -12.29 -2.54 3.10
CA MET A 50 -11.05 -2.91 2.40
C MET A 50 -10.17 -1.68 2.16
N PHE A 51 -10.74 -0.62 1.61
CA PHE A 51 -9.97 0.61 1.34
C PHE A 51 -9.62 1.38 2.61
N ALA A 52 -10.53 1.49 3.57
CA ALA A 52 -10.33 2.30 4.77
C ALA A 52 -9.37 1.66 5.78
N GLN A 53 -9.41 0.35 5.93
CA GLN A 53 -8.62 -0.36 6.94
C GLN A 53 -7.41 -1.08 6.35
N TYR A 54 -7.61 -1.91 5.35
CA TYR A 54 -6.56 -2.82 4.86
C TYR A 54 -5.64 -2.18 3.82
N LEU A 55 -6.17 -1.36 2.92
CA LEU A 55 -5.40 -0.72 1.85
C LEU A 55 -4.98 0.72 2.16
N SER A 56 -5.39 1.28 3.29
CA SER A 56 -5.01 2.64 3.68
C SER A 56 -3.49 2.86 3.76
N PRO A 57 -2.66 1.93 4.27
CA PRO A 57 -1.21 2.13 4.24
C PRO A 57 -0.66 2.22 2.82
N MET A 58 -1.11 1.36 1.89
CA MET A 58 -0.72 1.44 0.48
C MET A 58 -1.09 2.80 -0.12
N LEU A 59 -2.33 3.25 0.09
CA LEU A 59 -2.83 4.52 -0.46
C LEU A 59 -2.05 5.72 0.09
N ILE A 60 -1.75 5.73 1.39
CA ILE A 60 -0.96 6.77 2.04
C ILE A 60 0.45 6.80 1.45
N PHE A 61 1.15 5.65 1.40
CA PHE A 61 2.48 5.57 0.81
C PHE A 61 2.50 6.02 -0.65
N MET A 62 1.53 5.60 -1.45
CA MET A 62 1.39 5.97 -2.84
C MET A 62 1.15 7.47 -3.01
N GLY A 63 0.26 8.06 -2.20
CA GLY A 63 -0.02 9.49 -2.21
C GLY A 63 1.20 10.33 -1.81
N VAL A 64 1.90 9.97 -0.73
CA VAL A 64 3.12 10.67 -0.29
C VAL A 64 4.25 10.51 -1.31
N THR A 65 4.35 9.34 -1.95
CA THR A 65 5.32 9.12 -3.04
C THR A 65 5.04 10.03 -4.24
N LEU A 66 3.78 10.17 -4.65
CA LEU A 66 3.41 11.10 -5.72
C LEU A 66 3.77 12.54 -5.36
N ILE A 67 3.44 12.98 -4.15
CA ILE A 67 3.84 14.31 -3.66
C ILE A 67 5.37 14.45 -3.73
N SER A 68 6.11 13.44 -3.30
CA SER A 68 7.58 13.46 -3.30
C SER A 68 8.20 13.55 -4.71
N ILE A 69 7.59 12.91 -5.70
CA ILE A 69 8.03 12.96 -7.10
C ILE A 69 7.90 14.38 -7.67
N PHE A 70 6.79 15.06 -7.38
CA PHE A 70 6.51 16.38 -7.91
C PHE A 70 7.08 17.51 -7.04
N TRP A 71 7.03 17.36 -5.72
CA TRP A 71 7.52 18.31 -4.70
C TRP A 71 8.46 17.61 -3.70
N PRO A 72 9.73 17.34 -4.09
CA PRO A 72 10.61 16.47 -3.33
C PRO A 72 10.84 16.91 -1.87
N ARG A 73 10.96 18.22 -1.61
CA ARG A 73 11.16 18.73 -0.24
C ARG A 73 9.91 18.55 0.62
N LEU A 74 8.72 18.83 0.04
CA LEU A 74 7.46 18.63 0.76
C LEU A 74 7.26 17.15 1.06
N GLY A 75 7.43 16.29 0.06
CA GLY A 75 7.29 14.85 0.23
C GLY A 75 8.33 14.27 1.20
N GLY A 76 9.59 14.73 1.13
CA GLY A 76 10.62 14.34 2.11
C GLY A 76 10.23 14.74 3.54
N GLY A 77 9.70 15.96 3.74
CA GLY A 77 9.18 16.41 5.03
C GLY A 77 8.01 15.56 5.52
N LEU A 78 7.06 15.22 4.63
CA LEU A 78 5.92 14.36 4.98
C LEU A 78 6.35 12.98 5.46
N HIS A 79 7.34 12.35 4.81
CA HIS A 79 7.88 11.07 5.27
C HIS A 79 8.44 11.17 6.70
N VAL A 80 9.15 12.24 7.03
CA VAL A 80 9.66 12.46 8.39
C VAL A 80 8.53 12.68 9.38
N ILE A 81 7.50 13.45 9.01
CA ILE A 81 6.32 13.66 9.85
C ILE A 81 5.61 12.32 10.12
N PHE A 82 5.41 11.49 9.09
CA PHE A 82 4.82 10.15 9.27
C PHE A 82 5.70 9.24 10.13
N ALA A 83 7.02 9.34 10.02
CA ALA A 83 7.93 8.60 10.91
C ALA A 83 7.73 9.01 12.38
N VAL A 84 7.61 10.30 12.66
CA VAL A 84 7.38 10.83 14.03
C VAL A 84 6.00 10.40 14.54
N LEU A 85 4.97 10.52 13.72
CA LEU A 85 3.60 10.09 14.08
C LEU A 85 3.55 8.58 14.35
N ALA A 86 4.21 7.76 13.53
CA ALA A 86 4.31 6.33 13.74
C ALA A 86 5.07 6.01 15.04
N ALA A 87 6.18 6.70 15.31
CA ALA A 87 6.93 6.54 16.55
C ALA A 87 6.08 6.85 17.78
N TRP A 88 5.29 7.92 17.72
CA TRP A 88 4.37 8.29 18.79
C TRP A 88 3.21 7.28 18.93
N PHE A 89 2.57 6.90 17.83
CA PHE A 89 1.40 6.01 17.85
C PHE A 89 1.74 4.61 18.37
N PHE A 90 2.85 4.04 17.93
CA PHE A 90 3.27 2.70 18.34
C PHE A 90 4.06 2.70 19.65
N ASN A 91 4.22 3.85 20.31
CA ASN A 91 5.12 4.01 21.48
C ASN A 91 6.49 3.37 21.19
N ALA A 92 7.03 3.67 20.01
CA ALA A 92 8.03 2.86 19.33
C ALA A 92 9.43 3.09 19.89
N PHE A 93 9.67 2.46 20.99
CA PHE A 93 11.02 2.21 21.51
C PHE A 93 11.40 0.73 21.36
N THR A 94 10.59 -0.05 20.63
CA THR A 94 10.92 -1.43 20.29
C THR A 94 11.72 -1.46 18.99
N ASP A 95 12.83 -2.18 18.98
CA ASP A 95 13.77 -2.24 17.84
C ASP A 95 13.10 -2.66 16.53
N THR A 96 12.08 -3.52 16.59
CA THR A 96 11.36 -4.02 15.41
C THR A 96 10.57 -2.92 14.70
N VAL A 97 9.82 -2.09 15.43
CA VAL A 97 9.03 -0.98 14.82
C VAL A 97 9.95 0.10 14.29
N VAL A 98 11.03 0.41 15.02
CA VAL A 98 12.05 1.36 14.55
C VAL A 98 12.64 0.88 13.23
N LEU A 99 13.03 -0.39 13.15
CA LEU A 99 13.70 -0.94 11.97
C LEU A 99 12.75 -1.06 10.77
N LEU A 100 11.54 -1.60 10.97
CA LEU A 100 10.63 -1.94 9.86
C LEU A 100 9.77 -0.76 9.36
N LEU A 101 9.53 0.24 10.19
CA LEU A 101 8.65 1.34 9.84
C LEU A 101 9.33 2.69 9.89
N ILE A 102 9.95 3.06 11.01
CA ILE A 102 10.49 4.42 11.22
C ILE A 102 11.74 4.65 10.37
N ALA A 103 12.69 3.72 10.38
CA ALA A 103 13.92 3.88 9.61
C ALA A 103 13.69 3.97 8.09
N PRO A 104 12.82 3.14 7.45
CA PRO A 104 12.45 3.31 6.06
C PRO A 104 11.81 4.66 5.74
N LEU A 105 10.91 5.15 6.60
CA LEU A 105 10.27 6.46 6.42
C LEU A 105 11.29 7.60 6.49
N ILE A 106 12.17 7.61 7.48
CA ILE A 106 13.25 8.61 7.58
C ILE A 106 14.19 8.50 6.37
N GLY A 107 14.58 7.29 5.99
CA GLY A 107 15.42 7.03 4.83
C GLY A 107 14.80 7.57 3.53
N LEU A 108 13.52 7.32 3.29
CA LEU A 108 12.77 7.88 2.15
C LEU A 108 12.71 9.41 2.23
N GLY A 109 12.46 9.96 3.43
CA GLY A 109 12.47 11.42 3.65
C GLY A 109 13.77 12.06 3.20
N VAL A 110 14.91 11.50 3.62
CA VAL A 110 16.26 11.97 3.23
C VAL A 110 16.49 11.79 1.73
N LEU A 111 16.16 10.61 1.17
CA LEU A 111 16.35 10.33 -0.24
C LEU A 111 15.56 11.29 -1.14
N TYR A 112 14.29 11.57 -0.82
CA TYR A 112 13.48 12.53 -1.57
C TYR A 112 13.93 13.97 -1.36
N TRP A 113 14.41 14.34 -0.17
CA TRP A 113 14.91 15.69 0.09
C TRP A 113 16.04 16.08 -0.87
N PHE A 114 16.95 15.15 -1.15
CA PHE A 114 18.08 15.35 -2.04
C PHE A 114 17.88 14.79 -3.45
N GLY A 115 16.96 13.84 -3.62
CA GLY A 115 16.69 13.13 -4.86
C GLY A 115 15.61 13.79 -5.72
N ARG A 116 15.79 13.72 -7.06
CA ARG A 116 14.80 14.23 -8.02
C ARG A 116 14.67 13.24 -9.17
N PRO A 117 13.68 12.34 -9.14
CA PRO A 117 13.53 11.37 -10.23
C PRO A 117 13.15 12.09 -11.53
N ARG A 118 13.77 11.70 -12.62
CA ARG A 118 13.46 12.20 -13.97
C ARG A 118 13.51 11.05 -14.97
N PRO A 119 12.53 10.92 -15.86
CA PRO A 119 11.34 11.79 -16.02
C PRO A 119 10.28 11.53 -14.92
N ARG A 120 9.70 12.57 -14.34
CA ARG A 120 8.72 12.48 -13.25
C ARG A 120 7.46 11.70 -13.62
N ARG A 121 6.98 11.84 -14.88
CA ARG A 121 5.79 11.12 -15.37
C ARG A 121 5.99 9.61 -15.30
N LEU A 122 7.15 9.11 -15.75
CA LEU A 122 7.45 7.68 -15.66
C LEU A 122 7.52 7.22 -14.20
N ALA A 123 8.18 7.98 -13.33
CA ALA A 123 8.25 7.68 -11.91
C ALA A 123 6.84 7.61 -11.28
N ALA A 124 5.95 8.54 -11.60
CA ALA A 124 4.57 8.54 -11.12
C ALA A 124 3.75 7.34 -11.66
N ILE A 125 3.87 7.03 -12.96
CA ILE A 125 3.20 5.87 -13.56
C ILE A 125 3.64 4.57 -12.87
N LEU A 126 4.93 4.39 -12.63
CA LEU A 126 5.45 3.20 -11.94
C LEU A 126 5.03 3.17 -10.47
N ALA A 127 5.05 4.31 -9.77
CA ALA A 127 4.68 4.42 -8.36
C ALA A 127 3.20 4.12 -8.09
N VAL A 128 2.33 4.32 -9.08
CA VAL A 128 0.91 3.96 -8.99
C VAL A 128 0.64 2.60 -9.63
N GLY A 129 1.16 2.37 -10.84
CA GLY A 129 0.82 1.20 -11.64
C GLY A 129 1.29 -0.11 -11.02
N LEU A 130 2.50 -0.15 -10.43
CA LEU A 130 3.02 -1.40 -9.85
C LEU A 130 2.27 -1.82 -8.58
N PRO A 131 1.99 -0.94 -7.58
CA PRO A 131 1.16 -1.31 -6.45
C PRO A 131 -0.27 -1.70 -6.85
N MET A 132 -0.89 -1.00 -7.80
CA MET A 132 -2.23 -1.35 -8.31
C MET A 132 -2.22 -2.71 -9.02
N LEU A 133 -1.18 -3.00 -9.81
CA LEU A 133 -1.02 -4.30 -10.44
C LEU A 133 -0.84 -5.41 -9.39
N THR A 134 -0.02 -5.16 -8.36
CA THR A 134 0.17 -6.10 -7.25
C THR A 134 -1.16 -6.38 -6.55
N LEU A 135 -1.95 -5.35 -6.26
CA LEU A 135 -3.26 -5.47 -5.63
C LEU A 135 -4.20 -6.35 -6.48
N VAL A 136 -4.29 -6.08 -7.78
CA VAL A 136 -5.15 -6.86 -8.70
C VAL A 136 -4.69 -8.32 -8.75
N VAL A 137 -3.40 -8.56 -9.01
CA VAL A 137 -2.87 -9.92 -9.14
C VAL A 137 -3.03 -10.72 -7.84
N SER A 138 -2.73 -10.11 -6.69
CA SER A 138 -2.86 -10.76 -5.38
C SER A 138 -4.32 -10.97 -4.97
N GLY A 139 -5.25 -10.14 -5.46
CA GLY A 139 -6.67 -10.20 -5.10
C GLY A 139 -7.51 -11.19 -5.91
N VAL A 140 -7.05 -11.61 -7.09
CA VAL A 140 -7.86 -12.47 -7.99
C VAL A 140 -8.25 -13.80 -7.32
N GLU A 141 -7.29 -14.53 -6.80
CA GLU A 141 -7.54 -15.84 -6.19
C GLU A 141 -8.36 -15.74 -4.90
N PRO A 142 -8.02 -14.88 -3.93
CA PRO A 142 -8.85 -14.70 -2.74
C PRO A 142 -10.29 -14.26 -3.05
N ALA A 143 -10.48 -13.33 -3.98
CA ALA A 143 -11.81 -12.88 -4.40
C ALA A 143 -12.62 -14.03 -5.00
N TYR A 144 -12.01 -14.86 -5.84
CA TYR A 144 -12.65 -16.05 -6.40
C TYR A 144 -13.07 -17.03 -5.30
N ARG A 145 -12.20 -17.31 -4.33
CA ARG A 145 -12.52 -18.21 -3.20
C ARG A 145 -13.67 -17.68 -2.34
N VAL A 146 -13.73 -16.37 -2.11
CA VAL A 146 -14.83 -15.74 -1.37
C VAL A 146 -16.14 -15.87 -2.15
N SER A 147 -16.15 -15.65 -3.47
CA SER A 147 -17.36 -15.81 -4.29
C SER A 147 -17.92 -17.25 -4.23
N GLN A 148 -17.06 -18.26 -4.25
CA GLN A 148 -17.45 -19.67 -4.12
C GLN A 148 -18.16 -19.95 -2.76
N ARG A 149 -17.65 -19.38 -1.66
CA ARG A 149 -18.27 -19.56 -0.33
C ARG A 149 -19.66 -18.97 -0.26
N PHE A 150 -19.92 -17.86 -0.92
CA PHE A 150 -21.27 -17.26 -0.98
C PHE A 150 -22.23 -18.14 -1.78
N ASP A 151 -21.77 -18.72 -2.88
CA ASP A 151 -22.59 -19.64 -3.69
C ASP A 151 -22.92 -20.91 -2.93
N ASP A 152 -21.94 -21.55 -2.27
CA ASP A 152 -22.15 -22.73 -1.42
C ASP A 152 -23.09 -22.45 -0.25
N GLY A 153 -22.99 -21.30 0.39
CA GLY A 153 -23.89 -20.87 1.47
C GLY A 153 -25.34 -20.72 1.00
N ASN A 154 -25.55 -20.18 -0.18
CA ASN A 154 -26.88 -20.06 -0.80
C ASN A 154 -27.48 -21.44 -1.17
N LEU A 155 -26.68 -22.36 -1.67
CA LEU A 155 -27.11 -23.74 -1.99
C LEU A 155 -27.54 -24.48 -0.72
N LEU A 156 -26.78 -24.38 0.37
CA LEU A 156 -27.12 -24.98 1.66
C LEU A 156 -28.42 -24.40 2.23
N ALA A 157 -28.60 -23.07 2.17
CA ALA A 157 -29.83 -22.43 2.60
C ALA A 157 -31.06 -22.88 1.81
N GLN A 158 -30.95 -23.06 0.49
CA GLN A 158 -32.01 -23.57 -0.37
C GLN A 158 -32.35 -25.03 -0.05
N GLN A 159 -31.36 -25.88 0.24
CA GLN A 159 -31.60 -27.28 0.62
C GLN A 159 -32.32 -27.40 1.95
N VAL A 160 -32.00 -26.56 2.93
CA VAL A 160 -32.69 -26.53 4.25
C VAL A 160 -34.15 -26.09 4.12
N HIS A 161 -34.45 -25.11 3.27
CA HIS A 161 -35.82 -24.63 3.04
C HIS A 161 -36.62 -25.49 2.08
N GLY A 162 -36.01 -26.30 1.25
CA GLY A 162 -36.68 -27.19 0.30
C GLY A 162 -37.12 -28.53 0.86
N ASN A 163 -36.64 -28.91 2.05
CA ASN A 163 -36.93 -30.17 2.72
C ASN A 163 -37.95 -30.00 3.91
N GLY A 164 -38.56 -28.85 4.08
CA GLY A 164 -39.64 -28.55 5.00
C GLY A 164 -40.94 -28.37 4.25
#